data_7aa912dbef5dbc34a4647375dc5709e0
#
_entry.id   7aa912dbef5dbc34a4647375dc5709e0
#
_cell.length_a   1.000
_cell.length_b   1.000
_cell.length_c   1.000
_cell.angle_alpha   90.00
_cell.angle_beta   90.00
_cell.angle_gamma   90.00
#
_symmetry.space_group_name_H-M   'P 1'
#
loop_
_entity.id
_entity.type
_entity.pdbx_description
1 polymer ?
#
loop_
_entity_poly.entity_id
_entity_poly.type
_entity_poly.pdbx_seq_one_letter_code
_entity_poly.pdbx_strand_id
1 'polypeptide(L)'
;MDDLEGVVWPPEPIRTERLVLRVPEARDRATFIDLHASPEVHTYLGGARARDELERLVPEEPEGWPGNFVVELDGAMIGQVLLRRATGHQRPAADGKADLGYLFLPQAWGRGYATEACTAALDWLAGELPGEPVVLTTQSANLGSMRLAEKLGFVEVERFEAWDAEQWLGMRAPVR
;
A
#
# COMPACT_ATOMS: atom_id res chain seq x y z
N MET A 1 14.55 4.98 -9.59
CA MET A 1 13.65 4.97 -8.43
C MET A 1 12.22 5.10 -8.90
N ASP A 2 11.35 4.28 -8.38
CA ASP A 2 9.98 4.11 -8.90
C ASP A 2 9.00 5.14 -8.31
N ASP A 3 9.45 6.39 -8.26
CA ASP A 3 8.71 7.46 -7.61
C ASP A 3 7.59 8.01 -8.48
N LEU A 4 6.60 8.59 -7.83
CA LEU A 4 5.53 9.33 -8.47
C LEU A 4 6.04 10.74 -8.85
N GLU A 5 6.58 10.87 -10.04
CA GLU A 5 7.02 12.18 -10.51
C GLU A 5 5.84 13.14 -10.69
N GLY A 6 6.05 14.39 -10.31
CA GLY A 6 5.06 15.45 -10.49
C GLY A 6 4.12 15.67 -9.31
N VAL A 7 4.17 14.83 -8.27
CA VAL A 7 3.38 15.07 -7.06
C VAL A 7 4.08 16.08 -6.14
N VAL A 8 3.29 16.85 -5.41
CA VAL A 8 3.81 17.71 -4.33
C VAL A 8 3.98 16.86 -3.08
N TRP A 9 5.21 16.74 -2.59
CA TRP A 9 5.54 15.90 -1.45
C TRP A 9 6.44 16.63 -0.44
N PRO A 10 6.20 16.52 0.87
CA PRO A 10 5.05 15.85 1.48
C PRO A 10 3.77 16.70 1.37
N PRO A 11 2.60 16.07 1.29
CA PRO A 11 1.34 16.79 1.43
C PRO A 11 1.07 17.14 2.88
N GLU A 12 0.13 18.06 3.11
CA GLU A 12 -0.47 18.19 4.44
C GLU A 12 -1.06 16.83 4.84
N PRO A 13 -1.04 16.48 6.15
CA PRO A 13 -1.66 15.24 6.59
C PRO A 13 -3.10 15.10 6.10
N ILE A 14 -3.42 13.96 5.51
CA ILE A 14 -4.74 13.70 4.97
C ILE A 14 -5.60 13.13 6.10
N ARG A 15 -6.65 13.85 6.46
CA ARG A 15 -7.57 13.43 7.53
C ARG A 15 -8.82 12.81 6.93
N THR A 16 -9.18 11.62 7.44
CA THR A 16 -10.43 10.95 7.13
C THR A 16 -11.33 10.97 8.37
N GLU A 17 -12.44 10.25 8.33
CA GLU A 17 -13.34 10.17 9.48
C GLU A 17 -12.63 9.65 10.74
N ARG A 18 -11.77 8.64 10.61
CA ARG A 18 -11.10 7.97 11.74
C ARG A 18 -9.59 8.02 11.70
N LEU A 19 -9.00 8.33 10.54
CA LEU A 19 -7.58 8.12 10.27
C LEU A 19 -6.87 9.41 9.88
N VAL A 20 -5.54 9.37 9.98
CA VAL A 20 -4.65 10.36 9.41
C VAL A 20 -3.61 9.64 8.56
N LEU A 21 -3.47 10.06 7.30
CA LEU A 21 -2.39 9.62 6.42
C LEU A 21 -1.31 10.70 6.43
N ARG A 22 -0.10 10.32 6.77
CA ARG A 22 1.02 11.25 6.93
C ARG A 22 2.34 10.61 6.51
N VAL A 23 3.39 11.40 6.45
CA VAL A 23 4.74 10.88 6.21
C VAL A 23 5.25 10.10 7.42
N PRO A 24 6.15 9.11 7.19
CA PRO A 24 6.79 8.40 8.29
C PRO A 24 7.60 9.33 9.20
N GLU A 25 7.63 9.00 10.49
CA GLU A 25 8.41 9.67 11.53
C GLU A 25 9.26 8.64 12.28
N ALA A 26 10.27 9.11 13.02
CA ALA A 26 11.13 8.23 13.82
C ALA A 26 10.34 7.36 14.80
N ARG A 27 9.27 7.87 15.38
CA ARG A 27 8.39 7.13 16.31
C ARG A 27 7.68 5.93 15.67
N ASP A 28 7.63 5.86 14.35
CA ASP A 28 6.96 4.79 13.62
C ASP A 28 7.85 3.57 13.40
N ARG A 29 9.16 3.68 13.64
CA ARG A 29 10.13 2.63 13.35
C ARG A 29 9.73 1.26 13.92
N ALA A 30 9.31 1.23 15.18
CA ALA A 30 8.92 -0.02 15.83
C ALA A 30 7.74 -0.69 15.12
N THR A 31 6.76 0.09 14.68
CA THR A 31 5.60 -0.44 13.94
C THR A 31 5.96 -0.90 12.54
N PHE A 32 6.88 -0.22 11.85
CA PHE A 32 7.41 -0.73 10.58
C PHE A 32 8.07 -2.10 10.75
N ILE A 33 8.86 -2.28 11.81
CA ILE A 33 9.47 -3.57 12.12
C ILE A 33 8.38 -4.61 12.41
N ASP A 34 7.39 -4.28 13.23
CA ASP A 34 6.29 -5.18 13.55
C ASP A 34 5.52 -5.63 12.30
N LEU A 35 5.23 -4.71 11.37
CA LEU A 35 4.56 -5.03 10.11
C LEU A 35 5.35 -6.04 9.27
N HIS A 36 6.66 -5.84 9.13
CA HIS A 36 7.50 -6.69 8.29
C HIS A 36 7.93 -7.99 8.98
N ALA A 37 7.89 -8.05 10.30
CA ALA A 37 8.18 -9.24 11.07
C ALA A 37 6.94 -10.13 11.32
N SER A 38 5.74 -9.65 11.02
CA SER A 38 4.49 -10.37 11.28
C SER A 38 4.25 -11.48 10.25
N PRO A 39 4.24 -12.76 10.67
CA PRO A 39 3.88 -13.85 9.75
C PRO A 39 2.47 -13.71 9.20
N GLU A 40 1.54 -13.22 10.01
CA GLU A 40 0.14 -13.02 9.62
C GLU A 40 0.01 -11.98 8.51
N VAL A 41 0.68 -10.84 8.63
CA VAL A 41 0.70 -9.78 7.60
C VAL A 41 1.28 -10.32 6.28
N HIS A 42 2.29 -11.19 6.36
CA HIS A 42 3.02 -11.68 5.20
C HIS A 42 2.55 -13.05 4.68
N THR A 43 1.40 -13.55 5.13
CA THR A 43 0.86 -14.84 4.68
C THR A 43 0.81 -14.96 3.16
N TYR A 44 0.47 -13.87 2.45
CA TYR A 44 0.35 -13.83 0.99
C TYR A 44 1.46 -12.98 0.33
N LEU A 45 2.52 -12.64 1.06
CA LEU A 45 3.58 -11.75 0.60
C LEU A 45 4.96 -12.43 0.61
N GLY A 46 5.00 -13.76 0.61
CA GLY A 46 6.25 -14.51 0.56
C GLY A 46 6.88 -14.78 1.94
N GLY A 47 6.17 -14.53 3.02
CA GLY A 47 6.64 -14.77 4.38
C GLY A 47 7.26 -13.54 5.05
N ALA A 48 7.31 -13.58 6.37
CA ALA A 48 7.85 -12.49 7.19
C ALA A 48 9.38 -12.49 7.19
N ARG A 49 9.95 -11.31 7.40
CA ARG A 49 11.39 -11.16 7.62
C ARG A 49 11.73 -11.35 9.09
N ALA A 50 12.94 -11.77 9.36
CA ALA A 50 13.44 -11.93 10.73
C ALA A 50 13.56 -10.56 11.40
N ARG A 51 13.10 -10.45 12.65
CA ARG A 51 13.09 -9.19 13.41
C ARG A 51 14.48 -8.58 13.56
N ASP A 52 15.50 -9.38 13.85
CA ASP A 52 16.88 -8.90 13.99
C ASP A 52 17.46 -8.36 12.68
N GLU A 53 17.07 -8.94 11.54
CA GLU A 53 17.40 -8.40 10.22
C GLU A 53 16.76 -7.03 10.02
N LEU A 54 15.48 -6.89 10.36
CA LEU A 54 14.75 -5.64 10.24
C LEU A 54 15.30 -4.55 11.16
N GLU A 55 15.72 -4.90 12.36
CA GLU A 55 16.35 -3.95 13.30
C GLU A 55 17.67 -3.38 12.76
N ARG A 56 18.36 -4.13 11.89
CA ARG A 56 19.57 -3.64 11.22
C ARG A 56 19.28 -2.84 9.96
N LEU A 57 18.19 -3.17 9.23
CA LEU A 57 17.89 -2.60 7.92
C LEU A 57 16.97 -1.39 7.97
N VAL A 58 16.03 -1.35 8.92
CA VAL A 58 15.10 -0.23 9.04
C VAL A 58 15.81 0.94 9.71
N PRO A 59 15.93 2.09 9.02
CA PRO A 59 16.61 3.25 9.60
C PRO A 59 15.84 3.82 10.79
N GLU A 60 16.55 4.62 11.63
CA GLU A 60 15.94 5.28 12.78
C GLU A 60 14.78 6.19 12.37
N GLU A 61 14.93 6.89 11.25
CA GLU A 61 13.84 7.59 10.59
C GLU A 61 13.47 6.82 9.33
N PRO A 62 12.29 6.18 9.28
CA PRO A 62 11.84 5.47 8.08
C PRO A 62 11.75 6.42 6.89
N GLU A 63 12.08 5.90 5.70
CA GLU A 63 12.14 6.71 4.49
C GLU A 63 10.77 7.25 4.08
N GLY A 64 10.71 8.55 3.82
CA GLY A 64 9.51 9.27 3.40
C GLY A 64 9.49 9.59 1.91
N TRP A 65 9.56 8.58 1.05
CA TRP A 65 9.48 8.79 -0.40
C TRP A 65 8.04 9.11 -0.85
N PRO A 66 7.85 9.83 -1.98
CA PRO A 66 6.53 10.21 -2.47
C PRO A 66 5.59 9.01 -2.66
N GLY A 67 4.44 9.04 -2.00
CA GLY A 67 3.47 7.95 -2.01
C GLY A 67 3.56 6.98 -0.84
N ASN A 68 4.51 7.17 0.07
CA ASN A 68 4.65 6.34 1.27
C ASN A 68 3.91 6.96 2.46
N PHE A 69 2.69 6.50 2.71
CA PHE A 69 1.87 7.02 3.80
C PHE A 69 1.87 6.09 5.01
N VAL A 70 2.13 6.65 6.18
CA VAL A 70 1.77 6.03 7.45
C VAL A 70 0.29 6.27 7.69
N VAL A 71 -0.42 5.24 8.11
CA VAL A 71 -1.82 5.32 8.54
C VAL A 71 -1.87 5.36 10.05
N GLU A 72 -2.39 6.45 10.59
CA GLU A 72 -2.47 6.72 12.03
C GLU A 72 -3.93 6.66 12.50
N LEU A 73 -4.14 5.98 13.62
CA LEU A 73 -5.40 5.94 14.35
C LEU A 73 -5.13 6.36 15.79
N ASP A 74 -5.82 7.40 16.26
CA ASP A 74 -5.69 7.90 17.64
C ASP A 74 -4.22 8.14 18.06
N GLY A 75 -3.41 8.71 17.19
CA GLY A 75 -2.02 9.06 17.45
C GLY A 75 -1.01 7.93 17.26
N ALA A 76 -1.43 6.73 16.88
CA ALA A 76 -0.55 5.58 16.70
C ALA A 76 -0.60 5.04 15.27
N MET A 77 0.53 4.64 14.73
CA MET A 77 0.59 3.97 13.43
C MET A 77 -0.07 2.59 13.51
N ILE A 78 -1.00 2.33 12.61
CA ILE A 78 -1.67 1.02 12.49
C ILE A 78 -1.36 0.33 11.17
N GLY A 79 -0.79 1.02 10.21
CA GLY A 79 -0.53 0.48 8.89
C GLY A 79 0.18 1.46 7.98
N GLN A 80 0.31 1.02 6.74
CA GLN A 80 1.02 1.75 5.69
C GLN A 80 0.25 1.60 4.38
N VAL A 81 0.15 2.67 3.62
CA VAL A 81 -0.36 2.66 2.25
C VAL A 81 0.73 3.20 1.32
N LEU A 82 0.97 2.47 0.25
CA LEU A 82 2.05 2.75 -0.69
C LEU A 82 1.47 2.99 -2.08
N LEU A 83 1.88 4.08 -2.70
CA LEU A 83 1.64 4.35 -4.12
C LEU A 83 3.00 4.60 -4.77
N ARG A 84 3.33 3.83 -5.80
CA ARG A 84 4.59 3.96 -6.53
C ARG A 84 4.43 3.49 -7.97
N ARG A 85 5.40 3.78 -8.83
CA ARG A 85 5.37 3.28 -10.21
C ARG A 85 5.68 1.78 -10.26
N ALA A 86 4.86 1.04 -10.98
CA ALA A 86 5.08 -0.38 -11.27
C ALA A 86 6.12 -0.50 -12.40
N THR A 87 7.40 -0.31 -12.08
CA THR A 87 8.48 -0.45 -13.05
C THR A 87 9.11 -1.84 -12.95
N GLY A 88 9.58 -2.36 -14.09
CA GLY A 88 10.14 -3.71 -14.13
C GLY A 88 9.12 -4.80 -13.83
N HIS A 89 7.83 -4.51 -13.90
CA HIS A 89 6.77 -5.46 -13.66
C HIS A 89 6.73 -6.50 -14.76
N GLN A 90 6.51 -7.76 -14.40
CA GLN A 90 6.44 -8.86 -15.38
C GLN A 90 5.20 -8.81 -16.27
N ARG A 91 4.21 -7.99 -15.92
CA ARG A 91 2.96 -7.85 -16.67
C ARG A 91 2.92 -6.51 -17.39
N PRO A 92 2.92 -6.52 -18.74
CA PRO A 92 2.89 -5.27 -19.52
C PRO A 92 1.73 -4.33 -19.16
N ALA A 93 0.58 -4.88 -18.78
CA ALA A 93 -0.59 -4.08 -18.39
C ALA A 93 -0.36 -3.22 -17.15
N ALA A 94 0.59 -3.58 -16.28
CA ALA A 94 0.93 -2.85 -15.07
C ALA A 94 2.09 -1.87 -15.26
N ASP A 95 2.95 -2.10 -16.24
CA ASP A 95 4.21 -1.39 -16.36
C ASP A 95 4.03 0.12 -16.49
N GLY A 96 4.75 0.87 -15.68
CA GLY A 96 4.71 2.33 -15.65
C GLY A 96 3.48 2.95 -14.97
N LYS A 97 2.51 2.16 -14.56
CA LYS A 97 1.31 2.65 -13.87
C LYS A 97 1.54 2.81 -12.37
N ALA A 98 0.72 3.63 -11.72
CA ALA A 98 0.73 3.70 -10.27
C ALA A 98 0.23 2.37 -9.69
N ASP A 99 0.95 1.85 -8.70
CA ASP A 99 0.68 0.57 -8.06
C ASP A 99 0.34 0.80 -6.59
N LEU A 100 -0.81 0.31 -6.16
CA LEU A 100 -1.29 0.42 -4.78
C LEU A 100 -0.86 -0.79 -3.98
N GLY A 101 -0.17 -0.55 -2.86
CA GLY A 101 0.14 -1.54 -1.84
C GLY A 101 -0.32 -1.08 -0.47
N TYR A 102 -0.51 -2.00 0.44
CA TYR A 102 -0.88 -1.67 1.82
C TYR A 102 -0.52 -2.81 2.77
N LEU A 103 -0.21 -2.45 4.00
CA LEU A 103 0.03 -3.37 5.11
C LEU A 103 -0.65 -2.81 6.35
N PHE A 104 -1.36 -3.64 7.09
CA PHE A 104 -1.98 -3.24 8.35
C PHE A 104 -1.67 -4.27 9.45
N LEU A 105 -1.47 -3.78 10.66
CA LEU A 105 -1.31 -4.66 11.82
C LEU A 105 -2.56 -5.55 11.97
N PRO A 106 -2.40 -6.84 12.35
CA PRO A 106 -3.53 -7.76 12.47
C PRO A 106 -4.66 -7.26 13.38
N GLN A 107 -4.32 -6.56 14.46
CA GLN A 107 -5.32 -6.01 15.38
C GLN A 107 -6.18 -4.90 14.77
N ALA A 108 -5.75 -4.34 13.63
CA ALA A 108 -6.52 -3.32 12.90
C ALA A 108 -7.44 -3.92 11.82
N TRP A 109 -7.35 -5.22 11.56
CA TRP A 109 -8.14 -5.87 10.51
C TRP A 109 -9.63 -5.96 10.85
N GLY A 110 -10.46 -6.03 9.81
CA GLY A 110 -11.90 -6.27 9.94
C GLY A 110 -12.70 -5.06 10.44
N ARG A 111 -12.13 -3.86 10.40
CA ARG A 111 -12.75 -2.63 10.89
C ARG A 111 -12.96 -1.58 9.79
N GLY A 112 -12.62 -1.89 8.54
CA GLY A 112 -12.76 -0.98 7.41
C GLY A 112 -11.64 0.06 7.27
N TYR A 113 -10.58 -0.01 8.07
CA TYR A 113 -9.49 0.97 8.00
C TYR A 113 -8.73 0.93 6.69
N ALA A 114 -8.47 -0.27 6.15
CA ALA A 114 -7.77 -0.39 4.87
C ALA A 114 -8.56 0.26 3.73
N THR A 115 -9.87 0.05 3.68
CA THR A 115 -10.75 0.70 2.68
C THR A 115 -10.72 2.22 2.83
N GLU A 116 -10.83 2.72 4.05
CA GLU A 116 -10.82 4.16 4.35
C GLU A 116 -9.48 4.80 3.97
N ALA A 117 -8.37 4.18 4.35
CA ALA A 117 -7.04 4.68 4.07
C ALA A 117 -6.70 4.63 2.58
N CYS A 118 -6.98 3.52 1.91
CA CYS A 118 -6.71 3.38 0.48
C CYS A 118 -7.55 4.33 -0.36
N THR A 119 -8.81 4.55 0.01
CA THR A 119 -9.68 5.53 -0.64
C THR A 119 -9.07 6.93 -0.56
N ALA A 120 -8.61 7.32 0.63
CA ALA A 120 -7.99 8.64 0.82
C ALA A 120 -6.70 8.80 0.01
N ALA A 121 -5.86 7.77 -0.04
CA ALA A 121 -4.65 7.80 -0.84
C ALA A 121 -4.93 7.87 -2.34
N LEU A 122 -5.94 7.13 -2.82
CA LEU A 122 -6.34 7.16 -4.22
C LEU A 122 -6.95 8.52 -4.61
N ASP A 123 -7.73 9.14 -3.74
CA ASP A 123 -8.28 10.47 -3.95
C ASP A 123 -7.16 11.52 -4.00
N TRP A 124 -6.17 11.41 -3.13
CA TRP A 124 -4.98 12.26 -3.17
C TRP A 124 -4.25 12.11 -4.52
N LEU A 125 -4.01 10.88 -4.96
CA LEU A 125 -3.34 10.63 -6.25
C LEU A 125 -4.13 11.24 -7.42
N ALA A 126 -5.45 11.09 -7.41
CA ALA A 126 -6.31 11.65 -8.46
C ALA A 126 -6.24 13.18 -8.52
N GLY A 127 -6.03 13.83 -7.39
CA GLY A 127 -5.82 15.27 -7.31
C GLY A 127 -4.44 15.70 -7.80
N GLU A 128 -3.40 14.94 -7.47
CA GLU A 128 -2.02 15.27 -7.87
C GLU A 128 -1.70 14.88 -9.30
N LEU A 129 -2.19 13.74 -9.75
CA LEU A 129 -1.96 13.20 -11.10
C LEU A 129 -3.29 12.82 -11.75
N PRO A 130 -4.06 13.82 -12.22
CA PRO A 130 -5.35 13.55 -12.90
C PRO A 130 -5.16 12.66 -14.11
N GLY A 131 -6.06 11.69 -14.28
CA GLY A 131 -6.01 10.76 -15.41
C GLY A 131 -5.07 9.57 -15.22
N GLU A 132 -4.48 9.41 -14.04
CA GLU A 132 -3.58 8.29 -13.76
C GLU A 132 -4.38 7.02 -13.43
N PRO A 133 -4.23 5.94 -14.20
CA PRO A 133 -4.79 4.64 -13.80
C PRO A 133 -3.96 4.04 -12.68
N VAL A 134 -4.58 3.22 -11.84
CA VAL A 134 -3.91 2.54 -10.72
C VAL A 134 -4.08 1.04 -10.89
N VAL A 135 -3.02 0.29 -10.65
CA VAL A 135 -3.04 -1.18 -10.62
C VAL A 135 -2.87 -1.69 -9.19
N LEU A 136 -3.35 -2.90 -8.96
CA LEU A 136 -3.20 -3.62 -7.72
C LEU A 136 -2.97 -5.10 -8.04
N THR A 137 -1.92 -5.67 -7.46
CA THR A 137 -1.63 -7.10 -7.59
C THR A 137 -1.75 -7.76 -6.23
N THR A 138 -2.46 -8.87 -6.16
CA THR A 138 -2.58 -9.69 -4.95
C THR A 138 -2.70 -11.16 -5.31
N GLN A 139 -2.39 -12.05 -4.37
CA GLN A 139 -2.73 -13.46 -4.57
C GLN A 139 -4.25 -13.61 -4.58
N SER A 140 -4.79 -14.35 -5.53
CA SER A 140 -6.24 -14.59 -5.62
C SER A 140 -6.79 -15.34 -4.40
N ALA A 141 -5.96 -16.09 -3.69
CA ALA A 141 -6.31 -16.75 -2.43
C ALA A 141 -6.51 -15.77 -1.27
N ASN A 142 -5.97 -14.56 -1.38
CA ASN A 142 -6.13 -13.52 -0.36
C ASN A 142 -7.51 -12.85 -0.51
N LEU A 143 -8.53 -13.47 0.07
CA LEU A 143 -9.91 -13.02 -0.07
C LEU A 143 -10.15 -11.63 0.51
N GLY A 144 -9.44 -11.25 1.56
CA GLY A 144 -9.51 -9.91 2.15
C GLY A 144 -9.07 -8.84 1.16
N SER A 145 -7.94 -9.05 0.48
CA SER A 145 -7.45 -8.13 -0.56
C SER A 145 -8.34 -8.13 -1.79
N MET A 146 -8.88 -9.28 -2.19
CA MET A 146 -9.82 -9.36 -3.31
C MET A 146 -11.08 -8.53 -3.06
N ARG A 147 -11.64 -8.61 -1.85
CA ARG A 147 -12.81 -7.81 -1.45
C ARG A 147 -12.48 -6.31 -1.38
N LEU A 148 -11.30 -5.98 -0.86
CA LEU A 148 -10.86 -4.58 -0.81
C LEU A 148 -10.71 -4.00 -2.21
N ALA A 149 -10.08 -4.73 -3.12
CA ALA A 149 -9.92 -4.30 -4.52
C ALA A 149 -11.28 -4.03 -5.17
N GLU A 150 -12.25 -4.91 -4.97
CA GLU A 150 -13.61 -4.73 -5.48
C GLU A 150 -14.27 -3.46 -4.92
N LYS A 151 -14.18 -3.25 -3.60
CA LYS A 151 -14.72 -2.05 -2.95
C LYS A 151 -14.09 -0.76 -3.46
N LEU A 152 -12.81 -0.80 -3.80
CA LEU A 152 -12.08 0.35 -4.32
C LEU A 152 -12.30 0.59 -5.82
N GLY A 153 -13.05 -0.28 -6.50
CA GLY A 153 -13.37 -0.13 -7.91
C GLY A 153 -12.34 -0.71 -8.88
N PHE A 154 -11.44 -1.58 -8.40
CA PHE A 154 -10.53 -2.32 -9.27
C PHE A 154 -11.27 -3.41 -10.02
N VAL A 155 -10.97 -3.54 -11.31
CA VAL A 155 -11.55 -4.55 -12.21
C VAL A 155 -10.44 -5.49 -12.66
N GLU A 156 -10.72 -6.77 -12.69
CA GLU A 156 -9.76 -7.79 -13.11
C GLU A 156 -9.24 -7.52 -14.52
N VAL A 157 -7.93 -7.52 -14.68
CA VAL A 157 -7.24 -7.44 -15.98
C VAL A 157 -6.78 -8.80 -16.40
N GLU A 158 -6.10 -9.52 -15.49
CA GLU A 158 -5.60 -10.87 -15.75
C GLU A 158 -5.30 -11.62 -14.46
N ARG A 159 -5.18 -12.94 -14.58
CA ARG A 159 -4.60 -13.80 -13.54
C ARG A 159 -3.38 -14.47 -14.12
N PHE A 160 -2.36 -14.67 -13.29
CA PHE A 160 -1.10 -15.27 -13.74
C PHE A 160 -0.42 -16.00 -12.59
N GLU A 161 0.44 -16.96 -12.93
CA GLU A 161 1.24 -17.69 -11.95
C GLU A 161 2.57 -16.94 -11.71
N ALA A 162 2.87 -16.64 -10.46
CA ALA A 162 4.15 -16.11 -10.03
C ALA A 162 4.34 -16.42 -8.54
N TRP A 163 5.59 -16.61 -8.14
CA TRP A 163 5.94 -16.90 -6.73
C TRP A 163 5.15 -18.09 -6.15
N ASP A 164 5.00 -19.15 -6.95
CA ASP A 164 4.30 -20.40 -6.61
C ASP A 164 2.82 -20.23 -6.24
N ALA A 165 2.16 -19.17 -6.74
CA ALA A 165 0.76 -18.91 -6.48
C ALA A 165 0.08 -18.17 -7.63
N GLU A 166 -1.24 -18.33 -7.74
CA GLU A 166 -2.02 -17.53 -8.66
C GLU A 166 -2.11 -16.09 -8.17
N GLN A 167 -1.74 -15.16 -9.03
CA GLN A 167 -1.82 -13.72 -8.81
C GLN A 167 -3.02 -13.15 -9.57
N TRP A 168 -3.62 -12.13 -8.98
CA TRP A 168 -4.69 -11.34 -9.59
C TRP A 168 -4.18 -9.93 -9.83
N LEU A 169 -4.31 -9.46 -11.05
CA LEU A 169 -4.00 -8.07 -11.42
C LEU A 169 -5.30 -7.35 -11.74
N GLY A 170 -5.57 -6.29 -11.00
CA GLY A 170 -6.70 -5.41 -11.23
C GLY A 170 -6.27 -4.00 -11.61
N MET A 171 -7.17 -3.27 -12.26
CA MET A 171 -6.96 -1.88 -12.62
C MET A 171 -8.17 -1.04 -12.24
N ARG A 172 -7.90 0.13 -11.67
CA ARG A 172 -8.89 1.15 -11.41
C ARG A 172 -8.71 2.25 -12.44
N ALA A 173 -9.78 2.50 -13.19
CA ALA A 173 -9.78 3.55 -14.22
C ALA A 173 -9.57 4.94 -13.57
N PRO A 174 -8.98 5.90 -14.31
CA PRO A 174 -8.83 7.26 -13.81
C PRO A 174 -10.19 7.88 -13.46
N VAL A 175 -10.21 8.63 -12.37
CA VAL A 175 -11.36 9.48 -12.04
C VAL A 175 -11.34 10.69 -12.94
N ARG A 176 -12.45 10.95 -13.59
CA ARG A 176 -12.62 12.10 -14.49
C ARG A 176 -13.06 13.34 -13.72
#